data_ec90423c5571e8bf1a9cca789973bc38
#
_entry.id   ec90423c5571e8bf1a9cca789973bc38
#
_cell.length_a   1.000
_cell.length_b   1.000
_cell.length_c   1.000
_cell.angle_alpha   90.00
_cell.angle_beta   90.00
_cell.angle_gamma   90.00
#
_symmetry.space_group_name_H-M   'P 1'
#
loop_
_entity.id
_entity.type
_entity.pdbx_description
1 polymer ?
#
loop_
_entity_poly.entity_id
_entity_poly.type
_entity_poly.pdbx_seq_one_letter_code
_entity_poly.pdbx_strand_id
1 'polypeptide(L)'
;MKNIVLMLMMTAATFASGLDNSPTLGEAIEILKQKNLEIKAAALDIQSAKEDENLIDAKHWGKLDFTQDFARTNDAGNVFGFKLTSREANFGDFGAREFMNATGANGGVPPDSAYTTPPQDLNYPDDRNFFQSKLKYEVPLFTGFALTTYSEIMSEMSKIKSLEKEKLEKEKIYQLRKSYYNMALLDDSISNLTLILNNINILEDMTKSMIDVGYAKHIDLLEVKAKKGNVERLVTQMNSNKKLLFHYISFLLNTSISEITTPLSDVAMPNLTDDEVLRQNLDIQRASTGLKIRKNMLKANEARYYPTVGAFGEIATADDTFLGNASDHFAYTVGARLSWNLFNGGEDSANIEKAKIQHLKMLSQVELAKSGIALKLAKIRTEIESADEEIASLKKELEFSNAIYKNYEGRYKEKLSSMSDVIIKQSEQIEKILQLQIAKNRRNEKIFELENLANIKE
;
A
#
# COMPACT_ATOMS: atom_id res chain seq x y z
N MET A 1 23.09 -5.53 -20.18
CA MET A 1 23.06 -6.37 -19.00
C MET A 1 24.37 -6.33 -18.18
N LYS A 2 24.94 -5.15 -17.91
CA LYS A 2 26.17 -5.05 -17.08
C LYS A 2 26.17 -3.87 -16.08
N ASN A 3 25.06 -3.09 -15.96
CA ASN A 3 25.03 -1.89 -15.11
C ASN A 3 23.99 -1.94 -13.97
N ILE A 4 23.40 -3.10 -13.66
CA ILE A 4 22.36 -3.23 -12.59
C ILE A 4 22.94 -3.80 -11.29
N VAL A 5 24.19 -4.27 -11.25
CA VAL A 5 24.78 -4.91 -10.05
C VAL A 5 25.63 -3.95 -9.19
N LEU A 6 25.86 -2.70 -9.60
CA LEU A 6 26.81 -1.82 -8.90
C LEU A 6 26.17 -0.67 -8.09
N MET A 7 24.87 -0.71 -7.77
CA MET A 7 24.22 0.38 -7.01
C MET A 7 23.59 -0.06 -5.68
N LEU A 8 23.96 -1.23 -5.18
CA LEU A 8 23.45 -1.75 -3.88
C LEU A 8 24.51 -1.86 -2.77
N MET A 9 25.67 -1.24 -2.95
CA MET A 9 26.73 -1.27 -1.95
C MET A 9 27.36 0.10 -1.70
N MET A 10 26.58 1.14 -1.42
CA MET A 10 27.13 2.38 -0.86
C MET A 10 26.05 3.24 -0.20
N THR A 11 25.58 2.84 0.96
CA THR A 11 25.17 3.73 2.08
C THR A 11 24.90 2.91 3.36
N ALA A 12 25.80 2.00 3.67
CA ALA A 12 25.88 1.40 5.00
C ALA A 12 27.13 1.98 5.71
N ALA A 13 27.21 3.29 5.79
CA ALA A 13 28.23 3.94 6.59
C ALA A 13 27.59 5.00 7.47
N THR A 14 27.71 4.77 8.77
CA THR A 14 27.71 5.74 9.86
C THR A 14 26.40 6.45 10.23
N PHE A 15 25.48 5.75 10.90
CA PHE A 15 24.84 6.26 12.11
C PHE A 15 24.77 5.15 13.17
N ALA A 16 25.95 4.63 13.54
CA ALA A 16 26.17 3.97 14.82
C ALA A 16 26.67 5.02 15.81
N SER A 17 26.08 6.23 15.82
CA SER A 17 26.07 7.08 17.01
C SER A 17 25.05 6.45 17.93
N GLY A 18 25.49 6.04 19.15
CA GLY A 18 24.64 5.43 20.15
C GLY A 18 23.32 6.18 20.21
N LEU A 19 22.23 5.51 19.85
CA LEU A 19 20.88 5.98 20.15
C LEU A 19 20.90 6.20 21.66
N ASP A 20 20.75 7.45 22.10
CA ASP A 20 20.34 7.72 23.47
C ASP A 20 19.18 6.76 23.74
N ASN A 21 19.27 6.00 24.82
CA ASN A 21 18.28 4.95 25.12
C ASN A 21 16.86 5.51 25.28
N SER A 22 16.68 6.83 25.15
CA SER A 22 15.43 7.56 25.34
C SER A 22 15.15 8.58 24.22
N PRO A 23 14.76 8.14 23.01
CA PRO A 23 14.53 9.04 21.89
C PRO A 23 13.41 10.06 22.20
N THR A 24 13.60 11.29 21.74
CA THR A 24 12.57 12.32 21.67
C THR A 24 11.52 11.94 20.61
N LEU A 25 10.35 12.61 20.63
CA LEU A 25 9.31 12.36 19.62
C LEU A 25 9.81 12.62 18.19
N GLY A 26 10.59 13.69 17.96
CA GLY A 26 11.15 14.00 16.63
C GLY A 26 12.10 12.91 16.13
N GLU A 27 13.04 12.46 16.97
CA GLU A 27 13.96 11.35 16.64
C GLU A 27 13.20 10.05 16.38
N ALA A 28 12.16 9.76 17.16
CA ALA A 28 11.33 8.58 16.96
C ALA A 28 10.55 8.63 15.65
N ILE A 29 10.08 9.79 15.21
CA ILE A 29 9.44 9.97 13.90
C ILE A 29 10.41 9.65 12.77
N GLU A 30 11.65 10.10 12.85
CA GLU A 30 12.67 9.78 11.84
C GLU A 30 13.02 8.28 11.82
N ILE A 31 13.14 7.65 12.98
CA ILE A 31 13.34 6.19 13.10
C ILE A 31 12.14 5.45 12.49
N LEU A 32 10.91 5.89 12.77
CA LEU A 32 9.69 5.33 12.22
C LEU A 32 9.72 5.33 10.68
N LYS A 33 9.98 6.50 10.06
CA LYS A 33 10.03 6.65 8.60
C LYS A 33 11.06 5.72 7.96
N GLN A 34 12.19 5.48 8.65
CA GLN A 34 13.29 4.66 8.13
C GLN A 34 13.11 3.16 8.38
N LYS A 35 12.58 2.77 9.55
CA LYS A 35 12.64 1.37 10.01
C LYS A 35 11.30 0.65 10.01
N ASN A 36 10.16 1.37 9.99
CA ASN A 36 8.85 0.74 10.03
C ASN A 36 8.63 -0.16 8.81
N LEU A 37 8.25 -1.42 9.06
CA LEU A 37 8.12 -2.44 8.02
C LEU A 37 6.93 -2.21 7.09
N GLU A 38 5.84 -1.65 7.60
CA GLU A 38 4.65 -1.34 6.78
C GLU A 38 4.94 -0.20 5.80
N ILE A 39 5.68 0.85 6.24
CA ILE A 39 6.11 1.96 5.36
C ILE A 39 7.07 1.45 4.29
N LYS A 40 7.99 0.52 4.64
CA LYS A 40 8.88 -0.12 3.67
C LYS A 40 8.12 -0.95 2.65
N ALA A 41 7.15 -1.74 3.09
CA ALA A 41 6.29 -2.52 2.20
C ALA A 41 5.53 -1.61 1.22
N ALA A 42 4.93 -0.51 1.71
CA ALA A 42 4.25 0.46 0.86
C ALA A 42 5.18 1.17 -0.15
N ALA A 43 6.46 1.34 0.20
CA ALA A 43 7.47 1.86 -0.75
C ALA A 43 7.76 0.86 -1.89
N LEU A 44 7.77 -0.44 -1.59
CA LEU A 44 7.90 -1.49 -2.61
C LEU A 44 6.64 -1.58 -3.51
N ASP A 45 5.44 -1.35 -2.95
CA ASP A 45 4.21 -1.27 -3.76
C ASP A 45 4.27 -0.14 -4.80
N ILE A 46 4.89 1.01 -4.47
CA ILE A 46 5.12 2.09 -5.44
C ILE A 46 6.08 1.63 -6.54
N GLN A 47 7.16 0.92 -6.19
CA GLN A 47 8.09 0.40 -7.18
C GLN A 47 7.41 -0.61 -8.10
N SER A 48 6.61 -1.53 -7.54
CA SER A 48 5.81 -2.48 -8.33
C SER A 48 4.87 -1.77 -9.31
N ALA A 49 4.15 -0.73 -8.84
CA ALA A 49 3.25 0.03 -9.71
C ALA A 49 3.98 0.81 -10.82
N LYS A 50 5.24 1.22 -10.58
CA LYS A 50 6.10 1.82 -11.63
C LYS A 50 6.54 0.79 -12.66
N GLU A 51 6.82 -0.45 -12.24
CA GLU A 51 7.11 -1.52 -13.20
C GLU A 51 5.88 -1.90 -14.03
N ASP A 52 4.66 -1.80 -13.47
CA ASP A 52 3.43 -1.97 -14.26
C ASP A 52 3.29 -0.87 -15.33
N GLU A 53 3.69 0.38 -15.04
CA GLU A 53 3.78 1.48 -16.02
C GLU A 53 4.82 1.14 -17.10
N ASN A 54 6.03 0.71 -16.71
CA ASN A 54 7.09 0.30 -17.61
C ASN A 54 6.67 -0.87 -18.52
N LEU A 55 5.86 -1.81 -18.02
CA LEU A 55 5.31 -2.92 -18.82
C LEU A 55 4.40 -2.45 -19.95
N ILE A 56 3.62 -1.40 -19.72
CA ILE A 56 2.78 -0.81 -20.78
C ILE A 56 3.66 -0.03 -21.78
N ASP A 57 4.61 0.76 -21.29
CA ASP A 57 5.52 1.54 -22.13
C ASP A 57 6.41 0.64 -22.99
N ALA A 58 6.84 -0.51 -22.46
CA ALA A 58 7.60 -1.49 -23.21
C ALA A 58 6.86 -2.02 -24.45
N LYS A 59 5.51 -2.06 -24.43
CA LYS A 59 4.72 -2.50 -25.58
C LYS A 59 4.87 -1.57 -26.80
N HIS A 60 5.26 -0.33 -26.62
CA HIS A 60 5.56 0.59 -27.73
C HIS A 60 6.80 0.16 -28.55
N TRP A 61 7.72 -0.60 -27.93
CA TRP A 61 8.93 -1.09 -28.58
C TRP A 61 8.72 -2.41 -29.32
N GLY A 62 7.51 -3.00 -29.21
CA GLY A 62 7.19 -4.26 -29.88
C GLY A 62 7.82 -5.48 -29.23
N LYS A 63 7.89 -6.56 -29.99
CA LYS A 63 8.33 -7.88 -29.54
C LYS A 63 9.25 -8.51 -30.57
N LEU A 64 10.40 -9.01 -30.13
CA LEU A 64 11.34 -9.79 -30.92
C LEU A 64 11.31 -11.22 -30.43
N ASP A 65 10.83 -12.12 -31.27
CA ASP A 65 10.74 -13.56 -30.97
C ASP A 65 11.72 -14.33 -31.85
N PHE A 66 12.44 -15.26 -31.26
CA PHE A 66 13.14 -16.31 -31.95
C PHE A 66 12.40 -17.63 -31.76
N THR A 67 12.10 -18.31 -32.85
CA THR A 67 11.50 -19.66 -32.84
C THR A 67 12.41 -20.63 -33.60
N GLN A 68 12.53 -21.83 -33.05
CA GLN A 68 13.18 -22.96 -33.70
C GLN A 68 12.16 -24.08 -33.78
N ASP A 69 11.75 -24.41 -35.01
CA ASP A 69 10.83 -25.51 -35.28
C ASP A 69 11.62 -26.73 -35.75
N PHE A 70 11.19 -27.88 -35.28
CA PHE A 70 11.65 -29.17 -35.74
C PHE A 70 10.43 -30.05 -36.02
N ALA A 71 10.37 -30.63 -37.24
CA ALA A 71 9.33 -31.58 -37.63
C ALA A 71 9.92 -32.70 -38.46
N ARG A 72 9.25 -33.84 -38.46
CA ARG A 72 9.49 -34.96 -39.40
C ARG A 72 8.14 -35.48 -39.87
N THR A 73 7.98 -35.63 -41.16
CA THR A 73 6.71 -36.05 -41.76
C THR A 73 6.93 -36.69 -43.11
N ASN A 74 6.00 -37.53 -43.52
CA ASN A 74 5.85 -38.04 -44.87
C ASN A 74 4.51 -37.60 -45.50
N ASP A 75 3.78 -36.66 -44.83
CA ASP A 75 2.60 -36.04 -45.43
C ASP A 75 3.01 -35.24 -46.66
N ALA A 76 2.38 -35.53 -47.79
CA ALA A 76 2.76 -34.97 -49.10
C ALA A 76 2.70 -33.44 -49.10
N GLY A 77 1.68 -32.84 -48.51
CA GLY A 77 1.51 -31.38 -48.47
C GLY A 77 2.59 -30.72 -47.62
N ASN A 78 2.93 -31.30 -46.48
CA ASN A 78 3.96 -30.79 -45.59
C ASN A 78 5.38 -30.99 -46.21
N VAL A 79 5.71 -32.18 -46.74
CA VAL A 79 7.02 -32.43 -47.36
C VAL A 79 7.26 -31.47 -48.53
N PHE A 80 6.27 -31.29 -49.39
CA PHE A 80 6.35 -30.32 -50.49
C PHE A 80 6.50 -28.89 -50.00
N GLY A 81 5.69 -28.48 -49.00
CA GLY A 81 5.80 -27.15 -48.36
C GLY A 81 7.17 -26.93 -47.74
N PHE A 82 7.76 -27.92 -47.07
CA PHE A 82 9.09 -27.86 -46.50
C PHE A 82 10.17 -27.69 -47.55
N LYS A 83 10.11 -28.47 -48.69
CA LYS A 83 11.04 -28.30 -49.81
C LYS A 83 10.97 -26.88 -50.40
N LEU A 84 9.78 -26.30 -50.57
CA LEU A 84 9.61 -24.94 -51.04
C LEU A 84 10.18 -23.93 -50.04
N THR A 85 9.92 -24.10 -48.78
CA THR A 85 10.40 -23.23 -47.70
C THR A 85 11.93 -23.24 -47.59
N SER A 86 12.53 -24.45 -47.76
CA SER A 86 13.98 -24.66 -47.80
C SER A 86 14.61 -24.30 -49.17
N ARG A 87 13.84 -23.86 -50.17
CA ARG A 87 14.30 -23.53 -51.55
C ARG A 87 14.99 -24.70 -52.26
N GLU A 88 14.61 -25.90 -51.96
CA GLU A 88 15.21 -27.16 -52.48
C GLU A 88 14.33 -27.90 -53.49
N ALA A 89 13.13 -27.39 -53.73
CA ALA A 89 12.21 -28.01 -54.70
C ALA A 89 12.80 -27.94 -56.12
N ASN A 90 12.82 -29.07 -56.78
CA ASN A 90 13.30 -29.23 -58.14
C ASN A 90 12.19 -29.83 -59.06
N PHE A 91 12.40 -29.84 -60.38
CA PHE A 91 11.38 -30.30 -61.33
C PHE A 91 10.96 -31.77 -61.10
N GLY A 92 11.85 -32.62 -60.55
CA GLY A 92 11.51 -34.00 -60.23
C GLY A 92 10.42 -34.07 -59.16
N ASP A 93 10.43 -33.18 -58.19
CA ASP A 93 9.42 -33.14 -57.09
C ASP A 93 8.00 -32.86 -57.60
N PHE A 94 7.86 -32.30 -58.82
CA PHE A 94 6.55 -32.02 -59.46
C PHE A 94 6.15 -33.12 -60.45
N GLY A 95 6.84 -34.26 -60.47
CA GLY A 95 6.51 -35.38 -61.38
C GLY A 95 6.97 -35.17 -62.81
N ALA A 96 7.99 -34.32 -63.06
CA ALA A 96 8.50 -34.09 -64.41
C ALA A 96 9.06 -35.35 -65.02
N ARG A 97 9.62 -36.30 -64.24
CA ARG A 97 10.14 -37.55 -64.70
C ARG A 97 9.01 -38.48 -65.23
N GLU A 98 7.95 -38.62 -64.47
CA GLU A 98 6.76 -39.40 -64.83
C GLU A 98 6.09 -38.81 -66.07
N PHE A 99 5.99 -37.46 -66.15
CA PHE A 99 5.44 -36.78 -67.30
C PHE A 99 6.29 -37.01 -68.56
N MET A 100 7.60 -36.83 -68.46
CA MET A 100 8.52 -37.11 -69.59
C MET A 100 8.50 -38.57 -70.03
N ASN A 101 8.44 -39.53 -69.13
CA ASN A 101 8.32 -40.96 -69.46
C ASN A 101 6.99 -41.24 -70.16
N ALA A 102 5.88 -40.63 -69.74
CA ALA A 102 4.58 -40.75 -70.35
C ALA A 102 4.49 -40.12 -71.78
N THR A 103 5.25 -39.10 -72.04
CA THR A 103 5.31 -38.40 -73.38
C THR A 103 6.18 -39.12 -74.38
N GLY A 104 7.08 -40.02 -73.97
CA GLY A 104 8.06 -40.66 -74.83
C GLY A 104 9.25 -39.77 -75.20
N ALA A 105 10.43 -40.37 -75.43
CA ALA A 105 11.72 -39.61 -75.59
C ALA A 105 11.86 -38.79 -76.88
N ASN A 106 10.88 -38.66 -77.75
CA ASN A 106 10.98 -38.11 -79.09
C ASN A 106 10.33 -36.75 -79.34
N GLY A 107 9.95 -36.01 -78.30
CA GLY A 107 9.50 -34.60 -78.42
C GLY A 107 8.15 -34.42 -79.18
N GLY A 108 7.30 -35.43 -79.23
CA GLY A 108 5.96 -35.33 -79.79
C GLY A 108 4.95 -34.65 -78.84
N VAL A 109 3.74 -34.39 -79.40
CA VAL A 109 2.65 -33.90 -78.57
C VAL A 109 2.33 -34.88 -77.44
N PRO A 110 2.30 -34.45 -76.16
CA PRO A 110 2.01 -35.35 -75.04
C PRO A 110 0.62 -36.02 -75.25
N PRO A 111 0.51 -37.33 -75.10
CA PRO A 111 -0.79 -37.99 -75.10
C PRO A 111 -1.61 -37.57 -73.89
N ASP A 112 -2.93 -37.58 -73.98
CA ASP A 112 -3.84 -37.19 -72.88
C ASP A 112 -3.57 -37.98 -71.57
N SER A 113 -3.07 -39.20 -71.70
CA SER A 113 -2.64 -40.04 -70.55
C SER A 113 -1.46 -39.44 -69.78
N ALA A 114 -0.58 -38.63 -70.40
CA ALA A 114 0.53 -38.00 -69.71
C ALA A 114 0.05 -36.96 -68.71
N TYR A 115 -1.03 -36.26 -69.01
CA TYR A 115 -1.62 -35.25 -68.12
C TYR A 115 -2.40 -35.87 -66.91
N THR A 116 -2.76 -37.14 -66.99
CA THR A 116 -3.46 -37.88 -65.97
C THR A 116 -2.54 -38.83 -65.16
N THR A 117 -1.28 -38.89 -65.50
CA THR A 117 -0.28 -39.70 -64.78
C THR A 117 -0.01 -39.04 -63.40
N PRO A 118 -0.28 -39.68 -62.27
CA PRO A 118 -0.04 -39.11 -60.98
C PRO A 118 1.46 -39.01 -60.67
N PRO A 119 1.99 -37.83 -60.23
CA PRO A 119 3.38 -37.70 -59.81
C PRO A 119 3.61 -38.50 -58.49
N GLN A 120 4.43 -39.54 -58.56
CA GLN A 120 4.62 -40.47 -57.44
C GLN A 120 5.32 -39.80 -56.26
N ASP A 121 6.43 -39.13 -56.52
CA ASP A 121 7.25 -38.49 -55.49
C ASP A 121 6.52 -37.28 -54.81
N LEU A 122 5.56 -36.65 -55.50
CA LEU A 122 4.72 -35.62 -54.94
C LEU A 122 3.62 -36.18 -54.02
N ASN A 123 2.98 -37.28 -54.42
CA ASN A 123 1.84 -37.87 -53.71
C ASN A 123 2.25 -38.81 -52.56
N TYR A 124 3.41 -39.46 -52.67
CA TYR A 124 3.95 -40.44 -51.72
C TYR A 124 5.43 -40.13 -51.42
N PRO A 125 5.76 -38.97 -50.87
CA PRO A 125 7.15 -38.61 -50.57
C PRO A 125 7.73 -39.46 -49.42
N ASP A 126 9.05 -39.61 -49.43
CA ASP A 126 9.77 -40.18 -48.30
C ASP A 126 9.69 -39.22 -47.08
N ASP A 127 9.94 -39.79 -45.89
CA ASP A 127 10.05 -39.02 -44.66
C ASP A 127 11.08 -37.90 -44.80
N ARG A 128 10.67 -36.67 -44.44
CA ARG A 128 11.56 -35.50 -44.44
C ARG A 128 11.62 -34.85 -43.08
N ASN A 129 12.83 -34.51 -42.64
CA ASN A 129 13.05 -33.60 -41.51
C ASN A 129 12.87 -32.18 -41.99
N PHE A 130 12.49 -31.33 -41.04
CA PHE A 130 12.36 -29.90 -41.26
C PHE A 130 12.85 -29.16 -40.02
N PHE A 131 13.89 -28.37 -40.20
CA PHE A 131 14.41 -27.42 -39.20
C PHE A 131 14.19 -26.02 -39.69
N GLN A 132 13.47 -25.20 -38.92
CA GLN A 132 13.28 -23.80 -39.25
C GLN A 132 13.70 -22.89 -38.10
N SER A 133 14.66 -22.01 -38.36
CA SER A 133 15.04 -20.92 -37.46
C SER A 133 14.38 -19.63 -37.95
N LYS A 134 13.62 -18.98 -37.08
CA LYS A 134 12.86 -17.78 -37.43
C LYS A 134 13.06 -16.71 -36.37
N LEU A 135 13.39 -15.49 -36.81
CA LEU A 135 13.42 -14.29 -35.99
C LEU A 135 12.34 -13.34 -36.49
N LYS A 136 11.38 -13.01 -35.59
CA LYS A 136 10.23 -12.17 -35.91
C LYS A 136 10.20 -10.96 -34.99
N TYR A 137 10.14 -9.77 -35.57
CA TYR A 137 9.91 -8.50 -34.86
C TYR A 137 8.55 -7.94 -35.22
N GLU A 138 7.75 -7.61 -34.20
CA GLU A 138 6.43 -6.99 -34.36
C GLU A 138 6.37 -5.75 -33.50
N VAL A 139 5.95 -4.61 -34.07
CA VAL A 139 5.84 -3.34 -33.35
C VAL A 139 4.52 -2.64 -33.68
N PRO A 140 3.76 -2.16 -32.67
CA PRO A 140 2.59 -1.35 -32.88
C PRO A 140 3.04 0.07 -33.30
N LEU A 141 2.57 0.54 -34.45
CA LEU A 141 2.82 1.91 -34.92
C LEU A 141 1.71 2.85 -34.48
N PHE A 142 0.47 2.36 -34.45
CA PHE A 142 -0.70 3.08 -34.00
C PHE A 142 -1.73 2.12 -33.38
N THR A 143 -2.24 2.44 -32.21
CA THR A 143 -3.18 1.61 -31.45
C THR A 143 -4.50 2.34 -31.14
N GLY A 144 -4.88 3.32 -31.95
CA GLY A 144 -6.05 4.15 -31.66
C GLY A 144 -5.91 4.95 -30.34
N PHE A 145 -4.66 5.29 -29.95
CA PHE A 145 -4.31 5.94 -28.67
C PHE A 145 -4.47 5.03 -27.43
N ALA A 146 -4.81 3.74 -27.61
CA ALA A 146 -5.05 2.83 -26.49
C ALA A 146 -3.78 2.69 -25.60
N LEU A 147 -2.60 2.42 -26.17
CA LEU A 147 -1.38 2.24 -25.38
C LEU A 147 -1.01 3.50 -24.60
N THR A 148 -1.05 4.67 -25.21
CA THR A 148 -0.79 5.95 -24.53
C THR A 148 -1.77 6.16 -23.36
N THR A 149 -3.06 5.87 -23.58
CA THR A 149 -4.08 6.01 -22.54
C THR A 149 -3.88 4.99 -21.40
N TYR A 150 -3.46 3.76 -21.71
CA TYR A 150 -3.12 2.77 -20.68
C TYR A 150 -1.88 3.16 -19.89
N SER A 151 -0.85 3.75 -20.52
CA SER A 151 0.31 4.32 -19.83
C SER A 151 -0.12 5.42 -18.84
N GLU A 152 -0.99 6.37 -19.28
CA GLU A 152 -1.58 7.37 -18.38
C GLU A 152 -2.35 6.74 -17.20
N ILE A 153 -3.09 5.66 -17.42
CA ILE A 153 -3.82 4.94 -16.36
C ILE A 153 -2.82 4.35 -15.35
N MET A 154 -1.75 3.69 -15.81
CA MET A 154 -0.75 3.09 -14.91
C MET A 154 0.01 4.17 -14.13
N SER A 155 0.34 5.30 -14.75
CA SER A 155 0.94 6.45 -14.07
C SER A 155 0.05 7.00 -12.94
N GLU A 156 -1.26 7.18 -13.18
CA GLU A 156 -2.19 7.61 -12.13
C GLU A 156 -2.39 6.50 -11.06
N MET A 157 -2.26 5.21 -11.40
CA MET A 157 -2.27 4.12 -10.41
C MET A 157 -1.02 4.16 -9.52
N SER A 158 0.17 4.39 -10.09
CA SER A 158 1.41 4.60 -9.34
C SER A 158 1.29 5.79 -8.38
N LYS A 159 0.61 6.86 -8.81
CA LYS A 159 0.31 8.01 -7.94
C LYS A 159 -0.64 7.65 -6.80
N ILE A 160 -1.64 6.81 -7.02
CA ILE A 160 -2.50 6.30 -5.93
C ILE A 160 -1.64 5.56 -4.91
N LYS A 161 -0.69 4.70 -5.33
CA LYS A 161 0.21 4.00 -4.40
C LYS A 161 1.09 4.96 -3.60
N SER A 162 1.54 6.05 -4.22
CA SER A 162 2.28 7.09 -3.52
C SER A 162 1.44 7.79 -2.45
N LEU A 163 0.18 8.13 -2.74
CA LEU A 163 -0.76 8.70 -1.79
C LEU A 163 -1.14 7.72 -0.67
N GLU A 164 -1.23 6.42 -0.97
CA GLU A 164 -1.47 5.36 0.03
C GLU A 164 -0.30 5.23 1.00
N LYS A 165 0.95 5.26 0.49
CA LYS A 165 2.15 5.28 1.34
C LYS A 165 2.18 6.52 2.22
N GLU A 166 1.93 7.71 1.66
CA GLU A 166 1.89 8.96 2.42
C GLU A 166 0.85 8.91 3.54
N LYS A 167 -0.37 8.42 3.24
CA LYS A 167 -1.42 8.22 4.23
C LYS A 167 -1.00 7.25 5.33
N LEU A 168 -0.39 6.11 4.98
CA LEU A 168 0.11 5.14 5.95
C LEU A 168 1.18 5.75 6.85
N GLU A 169 2.11 6.52 6.28
CA GLU A 169 3.16 7.20 7.05
C GLU A 169 2.56 8.17 8.07
N LYS A 170 1.59 9.01 7.66
CA LYS A 170 0.87 9.90 8.57
C LYS A 170 0.07 9.16 9.65
N GLU A 171 -0.57 8.07 9.30
CA GLU A 171 -1.25 7.19 10.26
C GLU A 171 -0.28 6.64 11.32
N LYS A 172 0.91 6.18 10.91
CA LYS A 172 1.93 5.67 11.86
C LYS A 172 2.52 6.77 12.72
N ILE A 173 2.75 7.97 12.17
CA ILE A 173 3.16 9.15 12.94
C ILE A 173 2.07 9.52 13.97
N TYR A 174 0.81 9.55 13.58
CA TYR A 174 -0.31 9.75 14.50
C TYR A 174 -0.31 8.74 15.65
N GLN A 175 -0.14 7.45 15.36
CA GLN A 175 -0.08 6.39 16.38
C GLN A 175 1.12 6.56 17.32
N LEU A 176 2.27 6.96 16.79
CA LEU A 176 3.48 7.22 17.57
C LEU A 176 3.31 8.44 18.49
N ARG A 177 2.81 9.56 17.97
CA ARG A 177 2.53 10.77 18.76
C ARG A 177 1.56 10.48 19.89
N LYS A 178 0.43 9.82 19.57
CA LYS A 178 -0.52 9.37 20.58
C LYS A 178 0.16 8.55 21.68
N SER A 179 1.07 7.65 21.32
CA SER A 179 1.80 6.81 22.28
C SER A 179 2.72 7.64 23.18
N TYR A 180 3.43 8.63 22.66
CA TYR A 180 4.31 9.51 23.43
C TYR A 180 3.53 10.37 24.45
N TYR A 181 2.41 10.95 24.02
CA TYR A 181 1.58 11.75 24.92
C TYR A 181 0.83 10.88 25.93
N ASN A 182 0.40 9.68 25.56
CA ASN A 182 -0.15 8.72 26.52
C ASN A 182 0.87 8.29 27.57
N MET A 183 2.17 8.17 27.20
CA MET A 183 3.23 7.89 28.13
C MET A 183 3.40 9.01 29.17
N ALA A 184 3.41 10.28 28.71
CA ALA A 184 3.47 11.45 29.60
C ALA A 184 2.30 11.44 30.59
N LEU A 185 1.09 11.18 30.11
CA LEU A 185 -0.09 11.10 30.95
C LEU A 185 -0.05 9.95 31.95
N LEU A 186 0.53 8.79 31.59
CA LEU A 186 0.74 7.67 32.50
C LEU A 186 1.76 8.03 33.59
N ASP A 187 2.85 8.71 33.23
CA ASP A 187 3.87 9.12 34.20
C ASP A 187 3.29 10.14 35.21
N ASP A 188 2.47 11.10 34.77
CA ASP A 188 1.75 12.00 35.64
C ASP A 188 0.78 11.27 36.57
N SER A 189 0.05 10.27 36.06
CA SER A 189 -0.89 9.47 36.84
C SER A 189 -0.16 8.64 37.91
N ILE A 190 0.94 8.00 37.56
CA ILE A 190 1.77 7.22 38.49
C ILE A 190 2.32 8.14 39.58
N SER A 191 2.81 9.33 39.21
CA SER A 191 3.32 10.31 40.15
C SER A 191 2.26 10.75 41.17
N ASN A 192 1.07 11.13 40.66
CA ASN A 192 -0.05 11.54 41.52
C ASN A 192 -0.52 10.40 42.46
N LEU A 193 -0.67 9.17 41.93
CA LEU A 193 -1.06 8.02 42.75
C LEU A 193 0.00 7.64 43.80
N THR A 194 1.27 7.84 43.46
CA THR A 194 2.39 7.62 44.40
C THR A 194 2.35 8.65 45.54
N LEU A 195 2.08 9.93 45.26
CA LEU A 195 1.86 10.94 46.31
C LEU A 195 0.68 10.57 47.21
N ILE A 196 -0.43 10.12 46.64
CA ILE A 196 -1.59 9.65 47.40
C ILE A 196 -1.21 8.43 48.27
N LEU A 197 -0.43 7.47 47.74
CA LEU A 197 0.02 6.30 48.48
C LEU A 197 0.87 6.71 49.71
N ASN A 198 1.75 7.72 49.53
CA ASN A 198 2.56 8.29 50.62
C ASN A 198 1.66 8.92 51.69
N ASN A 199 0.63 9.67 51.28
CA ASN A 199 -0.35 10.25 52.23
C ASN A 199 -1.12 9.14 52.99
N ILE A 200 -1.49 8.04 52.31
CA ILE A 200 -2.15 6.89 53.00
C ILE A 200 -1.20 6.19 53.96
N ASN A 201 0.09 6.10 53.69
CA ASN A 201 1.07 5.56 54.64
C ASN A 201 1.13 6.43 55.92
N ILE A 202 1.14 7.75 55.79
CA ILE A 202 1.08 8.67 56.94
C ILE A 202 -0.23 8.50 57.71
N LEU A 203 -1.36 8.35 57.01
CA LEU A 203 -2.66 8.08 57.66
C LEU A 203 -2.68 6.72 58.38
N GLU A 204 -2.06 5.69 57.82
CA GLU A 204 -1.96 4.34 58.44
C GLU A 204 -1.20 4.44 59.77
N ASP A 205 -0.02 5.13 59.78
CA ASP A 205 0.78 5.27 61.00
C ASP A 205 0.10 6.16 62.06
N MET A 206 -0.59 7.22 61.65
CA MET A 206 -1.38 8.06 62.53
C MET A 206 -2.52 7.28 63.14
N THR A 207 -3.26 6.44 62.36
CA THR A 207 -4.35 5.62 62.83
C THR A 207 -3.86 4.57 63.83
N LYS A 208 -2.69 3.95 63.60
CA LYS A 208 -2.07 3.03 64.59
C LYS A 208 -1.83 3.75 65.93
N SER A 209 -1.17 4.92 65.89
CA SER A 209 -0.90 5.72 67.08
C SER A 209 -2.20 6.15 67.81
N MET A 210 -3.26 6.44 67.08
CA MET A 210 -4.57 6.76 67.70
C MET A 210 -5.24 5.55 68.34
N ILE A 211 -5.05 4.34 67.80
CA ILE A 211 -5.55 3.10 68.38
C ILE A 211 -4.84 2.82 69.73
N ASP A 212 -3.50 3.00 69.77
CA ASP A 212 -2.68 2.78 70.96
C ASP A 212 -3.12 3.65 72.16
N VAL A 213 -3.63 4.87 71.86
CA VAL A 213 -4.15 5.77 72.89
C VAL A 213 -5.68 5.77 73.00
N GLY A 214 -6.39 4.82 72.35
CA GLY A 214 -7.81 4.60 72.49
C GLY A 214 -8.73 5.57 71.73
N TYR A 215 -8.20 6.37 70.82
CA TYR A 215 -8.99 7.37 70.04
C TYR A 215 -9.46 6.86 68.65
N ALA A 216 -8.93 5.73 68.13
CA ALA A 216 -9.39 5.10 66.91
C ALA A 216 -9.68 3.61 67.13
N LYS A 217 -10.47 3.01 66.26
CA LYS A 217 -10.85 1.60 66.29
C LYS A 217 -9.99 0.78 65.31
N HIS A 218 -9.85 -0.51 65.61
CA HIS A 218 -9.15 -1.42 64.71
C HIS A 218 -9.76 -1.49 63.29
N ILE A 219 -11.10 -1.29 63.20
CA ILE A 219 -11.79 -1.21 61.90
C ILE A 219 -11.31 -0.04 61.05
N ASP A 220 -10.96 1.11 61.65
CA ASP A 220 -10.45 2.28 60.96
C ASP A 220 -9.10 1.96 60.29
N LEU A 221 -8.23 1.18 60.94
CA LEU A 221 -6.98 0.70 60.37
C LEU A 221 -7.20 -0.26 59.20
N LEU A 222 -8.19 -1.15 59.29
CA LEU A 222 -8.56 -2.05 58.20
C LEU A 222 -9.03 -1.27 56.95
N GLU A 223 -9.80 -0.21 57.17
CA GLU A 223 -10.29 0.69 56.10
C GLU A 223 -9.13 1.40 55.40
N VAL A 224 -8.17 1.94 56.16
CA VAL A 224 -6.95 2.55 55.58
C VAL A 224 -6.16 1.55 54.79
N LYS A 225 -5.94 0.33 55.30
CA LYS A 225 -5.23 -0.76 54.61
C LYS A 225 -5.94 -1.19 53.34
N ALA A 226 -7.26 -1.30 53.35
CA ALA A 226 -8.03 -1.61 52.16
C ALA A 226 -7.88 -0.53 51.09
N LYS A 227 -7.91 0.74 51.48
CA LYS A 227 -7.68 1.87 50.57
C LYS A 227 -6.24 1.87 50.00
N LYS A 228 -5.23 1.61 50.82
CA LYS A 228 -3.85 1.45 50.41
C LYS A 228 -3.71 0.38 49.33
N GLY A 229 -4.23 -0.84 49.57
CA GLY A 229 -4.23 -1.92 48.60
C GLY A 229 -4.90 -1.57 47.28
N ASN A 230 -5.99 -0.76 47.31
CA ASN A 230 -6.63 -0.28 46.08
C ASN A 230 -5.72 0.67 45.30
N VAL A 231 -5.04 1.61 45.98
CA VAL A 231 -4.11 2.56 45.29
C VAL A 231 -2.87 1.83 44.78
N GLU A 232 -2.29 0.89 45.53
CA GLU A 232 -1.19 0.01 45.09
C GLU A 232 -1.56 -0.76 43.81
N ARG A 233 -2.78 -1.29 43.76
CA ARG A 233 -3.31 -1.97 42.58
C ARG A 233 -3.39 -1.01 41.37
N LEU A 234 -3.86 0.23 41.55
CA LEU A 234 -3.91 1.24 40.49
C LEU A 234 -2.52 1.60 39.98
N VAL A 235 -1.54 1.81 40.87
CA VAL A 235 -0.14 2.08 40.50
C VAL A 235 0.44 0.90 39.70
N THR A 236 0.19 -0.34 40.14
CA THR A 236 0.62 -1.55 39.43
C THR A 236 0.01 -1.63 38.04
N GLN A 237 -1.28 -1.33 37.92
CA GLN A 237 -1.97 -1.32 36.63
C GLN A 237 -1.41 -0.25 35.67
N MET A 238 -1.14 0.98 36.16
CA MET A 238 -0.53 2.04 35.35
C MET A 238 0.88 1.66 34.88
N ASN A 239 1.69 1.06 35.75
CA ASN A 239 3.03 0.55 35.39
C ASN A 239 2.95 -0.57 34.35
N SER A 240 1.97 -1.44 34.43
CA SER A 240 1.74 -2.48 33.42
C SER A 240 1.35 -1.87 32.07
N ASN A 241 0.46 -0.88 32.05
CA ASN A 241 0.10 -0.15 30.85
C ASN A 241 1.31 0.57 30.22
N LYS A 242 2.18 1.15 31.06
CA LYS A 242 3.45 1.76 30.60
C LYS A 242 4.34 0.75 29.89
N LYS A 243 4.50 -0.46 30.43
CA LYS A 243 5.26 -1.54 29.78
C LYS A 243 4.66 -1.94 28.41
N LEU A 244 3.33 -2.12 28.38
CA LEU A 244 2.64 -2.42 27.10
C LEU A 244 2.85 -1.33 26.06
N LEU A 245 2.84 -0.07 26.46
CA LEU A 245 3.06 1.05 25.57
C LEU A 245 4.49 1.07 25.01
N PHE A 246 5.52 0.70 25.82
CA PHE A 246 6.89 0.52 25.31
C PHE A 246 6.98 -0.60 24.27
N HIS A 247 6.29 -1.73 24.49
CA HIS A 247 6.24 -2.78 23.47
C HIS A 247 5.59 -2.30 22.17
N TYR A 248 4.53 -1.49 22.27
CA TYR A 248 3.87 -0.94 21.10
C TYR A 248 4.74 0.07 20.35
N ILE A 249 5.42 0.98 21.06
CA ILE A 249 6.39 1.91 20.47
C ILE A 249 7.55 1.15 19.79
N SER A 250 8.08 0.12 20.47
CA SER A 250 9.13 -0.74 19.91
C SER A 250 8.68 -1.43 18.62
N PHE A 251 7.42 -1.88 18.56
CA PHE A 251 6.83 -2.45 17.36
C PHE A 251 6.73 -1.41 16.23
N LEU A 252 6.23 -0.21 16.50
CA LEU A 252 6.12 0.85 15.51
C LEU A 252 7.49 1.23 14.94
N LEU A 253 8.49 1.34 15.79
CA LEU A 253 9.86 1.74 15.43
C LEU A 253 10.71 0.60 14.87
N ASN A 254 10.21 -0.65 14.94
CA ASN A 254 10.98 -1.87 14.62
C ASN A 254 12.38 -1.84 15.29
N THR A 255 12.40 -1.41 16.56
CA THR A 255 13.62 -1.27 17.38
C THR A 255 13.20 -1.38 18.83
N SER A 256 13.97 -2.13 19.64
CA SER A 256 13.69 -2.24 21.08
C SER A 256 13.92 -0.90 21.77
N ILE A 257 12.87 -0.39 22.43
CA ILE A 257 12.85 0.85 23.21
C ILE A 257 12.42 0.52 24.63
N SER A 258 13.22 0.94 25.61
CA SER A 258 12.95 0.75 27.03
C SER A 258 12.64 2.07 27.75
N GLU A 259 12.99 3.19 27.15
CA GLU A 259 12.81 4.52 27.70
C GLU A 259 12.54 5.52 26.57
N ILE A 260 11.79 6.59 26.84
CA ILE A 260 11.55 7.70 25.90
C ILE A 260 11.58 9.03 26.64
N THR A 261 11.94 10.10 25.94
CA THR A 261 11.76 11.47 26.43
C THR A 261 10.35 11.91 26.14
N THR A 262 9.52 12.00 27.18
CA THR A 262 8.10 12.41 27.05
C THR A 262 7.99 13.91 26.78
N PRO A 263 7.02 14.35 25.95
CA PRO A 263 6.78 15.76 25.71
C PRO A 263 6.27 16.45 26.98
N LEU A 264 6.79 17.67 27.24
CA LEU A 264 6.46 18.46 28.46
C LEU A 264 5.29 19.43 28.27
N SER A 265 4.87 19.68 27.04
CA SER A 265 3.85 20.70 26.71
C SER A 265 2.49 20.09 26.36
N ASP A 266 1.41 20.83 26.69
CA ASP A 266 0.09 20.52 26.16
C ASP A 266 0.09 20.61 24.62
N VAL A 267 -0.70 19.77 23.96
CA VAL A 267 -0.85 19.79 22.50
C VAL A 267 -1.60 21.07 22.08
N ALA A 268 -0.95 21.88 21.25
CA ALA A 268 -1.56 23.08 20.71
C ALA A 268 -2.58 22.75 19.61
N MET A 269 -3.66 23.51 19.55
CA MET A 269 -4.62 23.40 18.44
C MET A 269 -4.00 23.93 17.15
N PRO A 270 -3.96 23.18 16.04
CA PRO A 270 -3.42 23.66 14.78
C PRO A 270 -4.31 24.75 14.18
N ASN A 271 -3.69 25.81 13.67
CA ASN A 271 -4.40 26.92 13.03
C ASN A 271 -4.60 26.59 11.54
N LEU A 272 -5.70 25.92 11.20
CA LEU A 272 -6.03 25.47 9.85
C LEU A 272 -7.47 25.83 9.51
N THR A 273 -7.68 26.34 8.31
CA THR A 273 -9.02 26.52 7.74
C THR A 273 -9.60 25.23 7.21
N ASP A 274 -10.92 25.11 7.15
CA ASP A 274 -11.60 23.92 6.63
C ASP A 274 -11.25 23.66 5.16
N ASP A 275 -11.11 24.72 4.36
CA ASP A 275 -10.72 24.63 2.95
C ASP A 275 -9.29 24.09 2.77
N GLU A 276 -8.37 24.45 3.66
CA GLU A 276 -7.00 23.91 3.64
C GLU A 276 -7.01 22.40 3.93
N VAL A 277 -7.76 21.98 4.95
CA VAL A 277 -7.90 20.56 5.30
C VAL A 277 -8.48 19.77 4.12
N LEU A 278 -9.56 20.25 3.50
CA LEU A 278 -10.18 19.58 2.37
C LEU A 278 -9.24 19.47 1.15
N ARG A 279 -8.45 20.50 0.86
CA ARG A 279 -7.49 20.49 -0.27
C ARG A 279 -6.33 19.53 -0.03
N GLN A 280 -5.84 19.44 1.21
CA GLN A 280 -4.66 18.63 1.55
C GLN A 280 -5.02 17.17 1.87
N ASN A 281 -6.30 16.86 2.08
CA ASN A 281 -6.74 15.54 2.49
C ASN A 281 -6.41 14.46 1.45
N LEU A 282 -5.69 13.43 1.88
CA LEU A 282 -5.20 12.36 1.00
C LEU A 282 -6.32 11.47 0.44
N ASP A 283 -7.43 11.29 1.16
CA ASP A 283 -8.56 10.49 0.65
C ASP A 283 -9.28 11.22 -0.49
N ILE A 284 -9.43 12.55 -0.40
CA ILE A 284 -9.97 13.37 -1.50
C ILE A 284 -9.02 13.35 -2.70
N GLN A 285 -7.71 13.44 -2.48
CA GLN A 285 -6.71 13.37 -3.56
C GLN A 285 -6.72 12.00 -4.24
N ARG A 286 -6.82 10.90 -3.48
CA ARG A 286 -6.96 9.53 -4.02
C ARG A 286 -8.25 9.38 -4.84
N ALA A 287 -9.38 9.85 -4.31
CA ALA A 287 -10.66 9.82 -5.03
C ALA A 287 -10.59 10.62 -6.34
N SER A 288 -9.98 11.81 -6.33
CA SER A 288 -9.77 12.65 -7.50
C SER A 288 -8.83 12.00 -8.54
N THR A 289 -7.79 11.29 -8.08
CA THR A 289 -6.92 10.51 -8.96
C THR A 289 -7.67 9.32 -9.57
N GLY A 290 -8.50 8.64 -8.77
CA GLY A 290 -9.41 7.59 -9.26
C GLY A 290 -10.39 8.09 -10.33
N LEU A 291 -10.87 9.34 -10.20
CA LEU A 291 -11.70 9.97 -11.22
C LEU A 291 -10.95 10.17 -12.55
N LYS A 292 -9.69 10.57 -12.51
CA LYS A 292 -8.82 10.67 -13.71
C LYS A 292 -8.64 9.31 -14.37
N ILE A 293 -8.41 8.25 -13.59
CA ILE A 293 -8.32 6.88 -14.09
C ILE A 293 -9.61 6.50 -14.83
N ARG A 294 -10.80 6.77 -14.24
CA ARG A 294 -12.08 6.48 -14.90
C ARG A 294 -12.28 7.28 -16.18
N LYS A 295 -11.84 8.53 -16.22
CA LYS A 295 -11.83 9.35 -17.45
C LYS A 295 -10.93 8.74 -18.52
N ASN A 296 -9.74 8.29 -18.17
CA ASN A 296 -8.81 7.66 -19.11
C ASN A 296 -9.33 6.27 -19.55
N MET A 297 -9.99 5.50 -18.66
CA MET A 297 -10.66 4.25 -19.06
C MET A 297 -11.78 4.49 -20.09
N LEU A 298 -12.50 5.62 -20.00
CA LEU A 298 -13.46 6.01 -21.04
C LEU A 298 -12.75 6.24 -22.37
N LYS A 299 -11.68 7.04 -22.41
CA LYS A 299 -10.87 7.25 -23.62
C LYS A 299 -10.28 5.95 -24.20
N ALA A 300 -9.84 5.01 -23.32
CA ALA A 300 -9.34 3.71 -23.75
C ALA A 300 -10.42 2.84 -24.42
N ASN A 301 -11.70 2.98 -24.01
CA ASN A 301 -12.81 2.32 -24.70
C ASN A 301 -13.15 3.03 -26.03
N GLU A 302 -13.08 4.37 -26.08
CA GLU A 302 -13.24 5.13 -27.32
C GLU A 302 -12.16 4.81 -28.35
N ALA A 303 -10.95 4.39 -27.90
CA ALA A 303 -9.86 3.95 -28.76
C ALA A 303 -10.25 2.79 -29.70
N ARG A 304 -11.23 1.98 -29.34
CA ARG A 304 -11.74 0.86 -30.16
C ARG A 304 -12.39 1.29 -31.48
N TYR A 305 -12.80 2.55 -31.59
CA TYR A 305 -13.34 3.08 -32.83
C TYR A 305 -12.28 3.43 -33.88
N TYR A 306 -11.00 3.45 -33.47
CA TYR A 306 -9.89 3.75 -34.37
C TYR A 306 -9.25 2.47 -34.91
N PRO A 307 -8.68 2.51 -36.13
CA PRO A 307 -7.87 1.41 -36.62
C PRO A 307 -6.62 1.21 -35.80
N THR A 308 -6.07 0.00 -35.85
CA THR A 308 -4.72 -0.29 -35.33
C THR A 308 -3.77 -0.54 -36.50
N VAL A 309 -2.53 -0.05 -36.41
CA VAL A 309 -1.50 -0.27 -37.39
C VAL A 309 -0.26 -0.87 -36.70
N GLY A 310 0.19 -1.99 -37.18
CA GLY A 310 1.44 -2.62 -36.74
C GLY A 310 2.36 -2.86 -37.92
N ALA A 311 3.66 -2.76 -37.69
CA ALA A 311 4.68 -3.22 -38.60
C ALA A 311 5.27 -4.54 -38.11
N PHE A 312 5.68 -5.37 -39.05
CA PHE A 312 6.36 -6.62 -38.72
C PHE A 312 7.49 -6.89 -39.73
N GLY A 313 8.53 -7.54 -39.22
CA GLY A 313 9.62 -8.07 -40.03
C GLY A 313 9.94 -9.48 -39.55
N GLU A 314 10.15 -10.37 -40.49
CA GLU A 314 10.52 -11.74 -40.24
C GLU A 314 11.67 -12.15 -41.10
N ILE A 315 12.66 -12.79 -40.53
CA ILE A 315 13.72 -13.49 -41.24
C ILE A 315 13.71 -14.95 -40.84
N ALA A 316 13.84 -15.82 -41.79
CA ALA A 316 13.79 -17.26 -41.54
C ALA A 316 14.79 -17.98 -42.45
N THR A 317 15.27 -19.12 -41.97
CA THR A 317 15.98 -20.10 -42.78
C THR A 317 15.43 -21.51 -42.40
N ALA A 318 15.34 -22.37 -43.43
CA ALA A 318 14.83 -23.75 -43.21
C ALA A 318 15.68 -24.72 -43.99
N ASP A 319 15.86 -25.93 -43.45
CA ASP A 319 16.64 -27.02 -44.06
C ASP A 319 16.13 -28.37 -43.54
N ASP A 320 16.54 -29.48 -44.17
CA ASP A 320 16.32 -30.82 -43.65
C ASP A 320 17.35 -31.25 -42.59
N THR A 321 18.38 -30.44 -42.38
CA THR A 321 19.41 -30.55 -41.35
C THR A 321 19.46 -29.28 -40.50
N PHE A 322 19.83 -29.43 -39.22
CA PHE A 322 19.93 -28.27 -38.32
C PHE A 322 21.06 -27.32 -38.75
N LEU A 323 20.69 -26.08 -39.12
CA LEU A 323 21.60 -25.03 -39.64
C LEU A 323 22.43 -25.45 -40.85
N GLY A 324 22.00 -26.43 -41.67
CA GLY A 324 22.74 -26.93 -42.82
C GLY A 324 23.16 -25.88 -43.81
N ASN A 325 22.31 -25.46 -44.77
CA ASN A 325 22.59 -24.43 -45.77
C ASN A 325 21.87 -23.10 -45.41
N ALA A 326 21.98 -22.67 -44.15
CA ALA A 326 21.22 -21.53 -43.63
C ALA A 326 21.41 -20.22 -44.44
N SER A 327 22.58 -20.01 -45.08
CA SER A 327 22.86 -18.83 -45.93
C SER A 327 22.08 -18.87 -47.24
N ASP A 328 21.93 -20.02 -47.83
CA ASP A 328 21.33 -20.20 -49.17
C ASP A 328 19.78 -20.26 -49.08
N HIS A 329 19.26 -20.70 -47.93
CA HIS A 329 17.85 -20.91 -47.70
C HIS A 329 17.19 -19.69 -46.94
N PHE A 330 17.90 -18.58 -46.86
CA PHE A 330 17.43 -17.36 -46.18
C PHE A 330 16.21 -16.73 -46.88
N ALA A 331 15.19 -16.43 -46.11
CA ALA A 331 14.01 -15.74 -46.57
C ALA A 331 13.64 -14.59 -45.60
N TYR A 332 13.05 -13.53 -46.13
CA TYR A 332 12.53 -12.44 -45.30
C TYR A 332 11.14 -12.01 -45.75
N THR A 333 10.38 -11.51 -44.77
CA THR A 333 9.09 -10.87 -45.01
C THR A 333 9.06 -9.58 -44.20
N VAL A 334 8.72 -8.47 -44.81
CA VAL A 334 8.51 -7.20 -44.12
C VAL A 334 7.18 -6.64 -44.56
N GLY A 335 6.40 -6.14 -43.59
CA GLY A 335 5.08 -5.66 -43.90
C GLY A 335 4.49 -4.77 -42.81
N ALA A 336 3.35 -4.19 -43.13
CA ALA A 336 2.49 -3.48 -42.20
C ALA A 336 1.08 -4.07 -42.27
N ARG A 337 0.41 -4.10 -41.14
CA ARG A 337 -0.98 -4.56 -41.04
C ARG A 337 -1.83 -3.44 -40.43
N LEU A 338 -2.88 -3.06 -41.15
CA LEU A 338 -3.95 -2.24 -40.62
C LEU A 338 -5.14 -3.16 -40.30
N SER A 339 -5.64 -3.04 -39.05
CA SER A 339 -6.82 -3.76 -38.62
C SER A 339 -7.83 -2.75 -38.06
N TRP A 340 -9.06 -2.80 -38.57
CA TRP A 340 -10.14 -1.91 -38.16
C TRP A 340 -11.42 -2.73 -38.01
N ASN A 341 -11.94 -2.76 -36.80
CA ASN A 341 -13.23 -3.35 -36.54
C ASN A 341 -14.34 -2.34 -36.88
N LEU A 342 -15.04 -2.53 -37.97
CA LEU A 342 -16.07 -1.62 -38.44
C LEU A 342 -17.44 -1.89 -37.80
N PHE A 343 -17.70 -3.09 -37.35
CA PHE A 343 -18.94 -3.48 -36.71
C PHE A 343 -18.79 -4.74 -35.85
N ASN A 344 -19.19 -4.66 -34.60
CA ASN A 344 -19.16 -5.77 -33.64
C ASN A 344 -20.47 -5.94 -32.87
N GLY A 345 -21.61 -5.73 -33.55
CA GLY A 345 -22.92 -5.94 -32.95
C GLY A 345 -23.32 -4.93 -31.86
N GLY A 346 -22.62 -3.77 -31.77
CA GLY A 346 -22.89 -2.73 -30.76
C GLY A 346 -22.11 -2.89 -29.46
N GLU A 347 -21.19 -3.87 -29.34
CA GLU A 347 -20.39 -4.13 -28.14
C GLU A 347 -19.56 -2.89 -27.74
N ASP A 348 -18.91 -2.22 -28.70
CA ASP A 348 -18.09 -1.03 -28.41
C ASP A 348 -18.92 0.11 -27.86
N SER A 349 -20.11 0.36 -28.43
CA SER A 349 -21.05 1.36 -27.94
C SER A 349 -21.48 1.06 -26.48
N ALA A 350 -21.81 -0.18 -26.19
CA ALA A 350 -22.18 -0.61 -24.84
C ALA A 350 -21.03 -0.47 -23.83
N ASN A 351 -19.79 -0.79 -24.23
CA ASN A 351 -18.61 -0.64 -23.38
C ASN A 351 -18.31 0.83 -23.10
N ILE A 352 -18.44 1.72 -24.07
CA ILE A 352 -18.27 3.17 -23.90
C ILE A 352 -19.36 3.72 -22.96
N GLU A 353 -20.62 3.35 -23.17
CA GLU A 353 -21.71 3.82 -22.29
C GLU A 353 -21.52 3.32 -20.84
N LYS A 354 -21.10 2.07 -20.65
CA LYS A 354 -20.72 1.53 -19.35
C LYS A 354 -19.57 2.33 -18.71
N ALA A 355 -18.55 2.70 -19.49
CA ALA A 355 -17.41 3.50 -19.00
C ALA A 355 -17.85 4.92 -18.61
N LYS A 356 -18.78 5.55 -19.36
CA LYS A 356 -19.38 6.85 -19.00
C LYS A 356 -20.13 6.77 -17.67
N ILE A 357 -20.96 5.75 -17.50
CA ILE A 357 -21.70 5.54 -16.24
C ILE A 357 -20.72 5.36 -15.07
N GLN A 358 -19.65 4.60 -15.26
CA GLN A 358 -18.61 4.41 -14.23
C GLN A 358 -17.88 5.72 -13.91
N HIS A 359 -17.62 6.57 -14.90
CA HIS A 359 -17.04 7.89 -14.69
C HIS A 359 -17.98 8.80 -13.88
N LEU A 360 -19.26 8.86 -14.22
CA LEU A 360 -20.28 9.62 -13.47
C LEU A 360 -20.45 9.11 -12.04
N LYS A 361 -20.44 7.78 -11.85
CA LYS A 361 -20.44 7.18 -10.50
C LYS A 361 -19.25 7.66 -9.69
N MET A 362 -18.05 7.66 -10.27
CA MET A 362 -16.83 8.09 -9.57
C MET A 362 -16.87 9.58 -9.24
N LEU A 363 -17.44 10.43 -10.10
CA LEU A 363 -17.67 11.84 -9.81
C LEU A 363 -18.52 12.01 -8.54
N SER A 364 -19.64 11.30 -8.43
CA SER A 364 -20.50 11.30 -7.25
C SER A 364 -19.74 10.79 -5.99
N GLN A 365 -18.88 9.80 -6.14
CA GLN A 365 -18.06 9.29 -5.05
C GLN A 365 -17.02 10.32 -4.57
N VAL A 366 -16.46 11.15 -5.46
CA VAL A 366 -15.55 12.26 -5.07
C VAL A 366 -16.30 13.29 -4.24
N GLU A 367 -17.51 13.69 -4.67
CA GLU A 367 -18.32 14.66 -3.92
C GLU A 367 -18.76 14.09 -2.54
N LEU A 368 -19.12 12.81 -2.50
CA LEU A 368 -19.42 12.12 -1.23
C LEU A 368 -18.20 12.09 -0.31
N ALA A 369 -17.00 11.83 -0.84
CA ALA A 369 -15.77 11.85 -0.06
C ALA A 369 -15.51 13.25 0.53
N LYS A 370 -15.66 14.32 -0.25
CA LYS A 370 -15.51 15.71 0.24
C LYS A 370 -16.50 16.00 1.36
N SER A 371 -17.78 15.68 1.15
CA SER A 371 -18.83 15.91 2.17
C SER A 371 -18.58 15.08 3.44
N GLY A 372 -18.13 13.83 3.29
CA GLY A 372 -17.78 12.97 4.42
C GLY A 372 -16.58 13.49 5.22
N ILE A 373 -15.55 14.00 4.55
CA ILE A 373 -14.40 14.64 5.24
C ILE A 373 -14.80 15.94 5.92
N ALA A 374 -15.63 16.78 5.29
CA ALA A 374 -16.16 17.99 5.91
C ALA A 374 -16.97 17.68 7.18
N LEU A 375 -17.82 16.68 7.15
CA LEU A 375 -18.56 16.21 8.33
C LEU A 375 -17.62 15.71 9.43
N LYS A 376 -16.62 14.90 9.06
CA LYS A 376 -15.62 14.39 10.01
C LYS A 376 -14.84 15.54 10.66
N LEU A 377 -14.44 16.54 9.88
CA LEU A 377 -13.75 17.72 10.36
C LEU A 377 -14.59 18.51 11.39
N ALA A 378 -15.85 18.80 11.05
CA ALA A 378 -16.78 19.49 11.95
C ALA A 378 -16.95 18.70 13.26
N LYS A 379 -17.13 17.37 13.19
CA LYS A 379 -17.22 16.49 14.35
C LYS A 379 -15.97 16.59 15.24
N ILE A 380 -14.77 16.47 14.66
CA ILE A 380 -13.51 16.52 15.42
C ILE A 380 -13.37 17.87 16.13
N ARG A 381 -13.66 19.01 15.45
CA ARG A 381 -13.60 20.35 16.07
C ARG A 381 -14.56 20.46 17.25
N THR A 382 -15.81 20.03 17.11
CA THR A 382 -16.80 20.04 18.18
C THR A 382 -16.36 19.17 19.38
N GLU A 383 -15.76 18.00 19.10
CA GLU A 383 -15.24 17.09 20.15
C GLU A 383 -14.03 17.71 20.90
N ILE A 384 -13.16 18.47 20.20
CA ILE A 384 -12.05 19.20 20.83
C ILE A 384 -12.61 20.31 21.74
N GLU A 385 -13.54 21.14 21.24
CA GLU A 385 -14.18 22.21 22.01
C GLU A 385 -14.86 21.67 23.28
N SER A 386 -15.64 20.60 23.13
CA SER A 386 -16.29 19.91 24.26
C SER A 386 -15.27 19.37 25.28
N ALA A 387 -14.13 18.84 24.80
CA ALA A 387 -13.08 18.34 25.69
C ALA A 387 -12.36 19.49 26.41
N ASP A 388 -12.16 20.64 25.78
CA ASP A 388 -11.59 21.84 26.41
C ASP A 388 -12.46 22.35 27.56
N GLU A 389 -13.78 22.41 27.37
CA GLU A 389 -14.75 22.78 28.41
C GLU A 389 -14.76 21.76 29.57
N GLU A 390 -14.77 20.48 29.26
CA GLU A 390 -14.69 19.41 30.27
C GLU A 390 -13.41 19.49 31.10
N ILE A 391 -12.25 19.72 30.46
CA ILE A 391 -10.95 19.88 31.15
C ILE A 391 -10.98 21.09 32.05
N ALA A 392 -11.56 22.24 31.59
CA ALA A 392 -11.68 23.45 32.42
C ALA A 392 -12.54 23.21 33.66
N SER A 393 -13.65 22.49 33.54
CA SER A 393 -14.50 22.10 34.67
C SER A 393 -13.78 21.15 35.62
N LEU A 394 -13.18 20.06 35.11
CA LEU A 394 -12.48 19.06 35.93
C LEU A 394 -11.28 19.65 36.69
N LYS A 395 -10.57 20.64 36.12
CA LYS A 395 -9.48 21.35 36.85
C LYS A 395 -10.02 22.05 38.12
N LYS A 396 -11.17 22.78 38.01
CA LYS A 396 -11.81 23.44 39.16
C LYS A 396 -12.33 22.42 40.20
N GLU A 397 -12.94 21.34 39.73
CA GLU A 397 -13.42 20.26 40.59
C GLU A 397 -12.27 19.57 41.34
N LEU A 398 -11.12 19.36 40.68
CA LEU A 398 -9.93 18.76 41.30
C LEU A 398 -9.34 19.73 42.35
N GLU A 399 -9.26 21.03 42.05
CA GLU A 399 -8.81 22.04 43.02
C GLU A 399 -9.68 22.04 44.28
N PHE A 400 -11.01 22.01 44.10
CA PHE A 400 -11.96 21.88 45.21
C PHE A 400 -11.77 20.58 45.98
N SER A 401 -11.66 19.45 45.28
CA SER A 401 -11.47 18.15 45.88
C SER A 401 -10.19 18.02 46.72
N ASN A 402 -9.11 18.65 46.21
CA ASN A 402 -7.85 18.78 46.93
C ASN A 402 -7.99 19.56 48.24
N ALA A 403 -8.72 20.71 48.20
CA ALA A 403 -8.94 21.54 49.35
C ALA A 403 -9.82 20.82 50.43
N ILE A 404 -10.87 20.15 49.97
CA ILE A 404 -11.76 19.34 50.84
C ILE A 404 -10.99 18.18 51.47
N TYR A 405 -10.21 17.42 50.74
CA TYR A 405 -9.39 16.34 51.30
C TYR A 405 -8.47 16.86 52.42
N LYS A 406 -7.70 17.95 52.15
CA LYS A 406 -6.83 18.57 53.14
C LYS A 406 -7.57 19.05 54.40
N ASN A 407 -8.77 19.60 54.22
CA ASN A 407 -9.60 20.03 55.36
C ASN A 407 -10.00 18.82 56.23
N TYR A 408 -10.49 17.75 55.62
CA TYR A 408 -10.90 16.53 56.36
C TYR A 408 -9.71 15.82 57.03
N GLU A 409 -8.54 15.77 56.36
CA GLU A 409 -7.30 15.31 56.94
C GLU A 409 -6.90 16.09 58.21
N GLY A 410 -6.97 17.44 58.13
CA GLY A 410 -6.73 18.31 59.29
C GLY A 410 -7.73 18.09 60.42
N ARG A 411 -9.02 18.00 60.10
CA ARG A 411 -10.09 17.71 61.11
C ARG A 411 -9.91 16.35 61.77
N TYR A 412 -9.46 15.34 61.02
CA TYR A 412 -9.16 14.02 61.61
C TYR A 412 -7.99 14.12 62.61
N LYS A 413 -6.93 14.88 62.29
CA LYS A 413 -5.80 15.13 63.22
C LYS A 413 -6.28 15.76 64.53
N GLU A 414 -7.27 16.68 64.45
CA GLU A 414 -7.89 17.35 65.56
C GLU A 414 -9.05 16.51 66.23
N LYS A 415 -9.30 15.26 65.77
CA LYS A 415 -10.36 14.36 66.26
C LYS A 415 -11.78 14.88 65.99
N LEU A 416 -11.94 15.72 64.95
CA LEU A 416 -13.22 16.35 64.60
C LEU A 416 -13.92 15.71 63.39
N SER A 417 -13.32 14.69 62.78
CA SER A 417 -13.94 13.89 61.73
C SER A 417 -13.52 12.41 61.83
N SER A 418 -14.28 11.51 61.20
CA SER A 418 -13.95 10.08 61.18
C SER A 418 -12.90 9.77 60.09
N MET A 419 -12.20 8.64 60.24
CA MET A 419 -11.30 8.12 59.19
C MET A 419 -12.08 7.81 57.90
N SER A 420 -13.27 7.27 57.99
CA SER A 420 -14.17 7.01 56.85
C SER A 420 -14.41 8.28 56.01
N ASP A 421 -14.63 9.45 56.68
CA ASP A 421 -14.83 10.71 55.95
C ASP A 421 -13.59 11.10 55.17
N VAL A 422 -12.39 10.96 55.76
CA VAL A 422 -11.11 11.25 55.06
C VAL A 422 -10.92 10.36 53.86
N ILE A 423 -11.21 9.06 53.97
CA ILE A 423 -11.06 8.07 52.89
C ILE A 423 -12.06 8.33 51.74
N ILE A 424 -13.30 8.72 52.09
CA ILE A 424 -14.30 9.11 51.09
C ILE A 424 -13.78 10.29 50.29
N LYS A 425 -13.30 11.36 50.97
CA LYS A 425 -12.80 12.56 50.29
C LYS A 425 -11.53 12.31 49.47
N GLN A 426 -10.67 11.42 49.94
CA GLN A 426 -9.52 10.97 49.14
C GLN A 426 -9.95 10.15 47.92
N SER A 427 -11.01 9.36 48.00
CA SER A 427 -11.55 8.61 46.86
C SER A 427 -12.11 9.54 45.80
N GLU A 428 -12.84 10.59 46.21
CA GLU A 428 -13.33 11.66 45.30
C GLU A 428 -12.17 12.38 44.62
N GLN A 429 -11.08 12.69 45.34
CA GLN A 429 -9.85 13.29 44.77
C GLN A 429 -9.22 12.40 43.69
N ILE A 430 -9.02 11.10 43.95
CA ILE A 430 -8.47 10.13 43.01
C ILE A 430 -9.34 10.08 41.75
N GLU A 431 -10.67 10.01 41.90
CA GLU A 431 -11.61 9.98 40.79
C GLU A 431 -11.44 11.23 39.90
N LYS A 432 -11.33 12.43 40.48
CA LYS A 432 -11.14 13.67 39.71
C LYS A 432 -9.80 13.70 38.97
N ILE A 433 -8.72 13.20 39.57
CA ILE A 433 -7.42 13.04 38.89
C ILE A 433 -7.56 12.15 37.67
N LEU A 434 -8.18 10.97 37.80
CA LEU A 434 -8.34 10.04 36.71
C LEU A 434 -9.26 10.57 35.61
N GLN A 435 -10.37 11.24 35.97
CA GLN A 435 -11.29 11.86 35.01
C GLN A 435 -10.58 12.96 34.20
N LEU A 436 -9.82 13.82 34.85
CA LEU A 436 -9.03 14.89 34.17
C LEU A 436 -8.01 14.28 33.20
N GLN A 437 -7.35 13.19 33.59
CA GLN A 437 -6.39 12.48 32.76
C GLN A 437 -7.05 11.92 31.49
N ILE A 438 -8.20 11.27 31.63
CA ILE A 438 -8.98 10.72 30.50
C ILE A 438 -9.44 11.86 29.56
N ALA A 439 -9.92 12.98 30.13
CA ALA A 439 -10.36 14.13 29.32
C ALA A 439 -9.19 14.74 28.50
N LYS A 440 -8.02 14.92 29.13
CA LYS A 440 -6.81 15.40 28.44
C LYS A 440 -6.36 14.45 27.32
N ASN A 441 -6.36 13.15 27.60
CA ASN A 441 -6.02 12.15 26.60
C ASN A 441 -6.98 12.21 25.39
N ARG A 442 -8.29 12.25 25.63
CA ARG A 442 -9.30 12.38 24.58
C ARG A 442 -9.11 13.63 23.73
N ARG A 443 -8.83 14.77 24.36
CA ARG A 443 -8.53 16.03 23.66
C ARG A 443 -7.31 15.89 22.74
N ASN A 444 -6.20 15.38 23.26
CA ASN A 444 -4.96 15.20 22.49
C ASN A 444 -5.18 14.26 21.30
N GLU A 445 -5.89 13.14 21.51
CA GLU A 445 -6.26 12.21 20.42
C GLU A 445 -7.03 12.93 19.31
N LYS A 446 -7.97 13.81 19.64
CA LYS A 446 -8.75 14.57 18.66
C LYS A 446 -7.92 15.59 17.91
N ILE A 447 -6.96 16.23 18.55
CA ILE A 447 -6.02 17.14 17.88
C ILE A 447 -5.14 16.35 16.89
N PHE A 448 -4.59 15.21 17.29
CA PHE A 448 -3.80 14.38 16.39
C PHE A 448 -4.65 13.80 15.23
N GLU A 449 -5.93 13.48 15.49
CA GLU A 449 -6.86 13.07 14.43
C GLU A 449 -7.10 14.21 13.41
N LEU A 450 -7.21 15.46 13.90
CA LEU A 450 -7.33 16.65 13.04
C LEU A 450 -6.08 16.85 12.18
N GLU A 451 -4.90 16.78 12.78
CA GLU A 451 -3.61 16.94 12.09
C GLU A 451 -3.42 15.85 11.02
N ASN A 452 -3.77 14.60 11.34
CA ASN A 452 -3.74 13.49 10.38
C ASN A 452 -4.75 13.72 9.24
N LEU A 453 -5.97 14.19 9.54
CA LEU A 453 -6.98 14.51 8.53
C LEU A 453 -6.52 15.65 7.59
N ALA A 454 -5.81 16.64 8.14
CA ALA A 454 -5.27 17.79 7.43
C ALA A 454 -3.98 17.50 6.65
N ASN A 455 -3.39 16.31 6.80
CA ASN A 455 -2.11 15.96 6.20
C ASN A 455 -1.01 17.01 6.46
N ILE A 456 -0.92 17.50 7.70
CA ILE A 456 0.10 18.49 8.08
C ILE A 456 1.49 17.89 7.85
N LYS A 457 2.35 18.62 7.12
CA LYS A 457 3.77 18.28 6.99
C LYS A 457 4.48 18.71 8.27
N GLU A 458 5.07 17.74 8.96
CA GLU A 458 5.96 17.97 10.10
C GLU A 458 7.37 18.31 9.63
#